data_41e0cbba42e485064bebf19a6dcbf94a
#
_entry.id   41e0cbba42e485064bebf19a6dcbf94a
#
_cell.length_a   1.000
_cell.length_b   1.000
_cell.length_c   1.000
_cell.angle_alpha   90.00
_cell.angle_beta   90.00
_cell.angle_gamma   90.00
#
_symmetry.space_group_name_H-M   'P 1'
#
loop_
_entity.id
_entity.type
_entity.pdbx_description
1 polymer ?
#
loop_
_entity_poly.entity_id
_entity_poly.type
_entity_poly.pdbx_seq_one_letter_code
_entity_poly.pdbx_strand_id
1 'polypeptide(L)' 'MMTVSEAARISGVSVRTLHHYDSIGLLHPAQITEAGYRLYDENALIRLQQILMYRELEFSLKDI' A
#
# COMPACT_ATOMS: atom_id res chain seq x y z
N MET A 1 -12.21 -5.41 -6.89
CA MET A 1 -11.01 -5.15 -6.08
C MET A 1 -9.75 -5.27 -6.93
N MET A 2 -8.70 -4.61 -6.54
CA MET A 2 -7.43 -4.67 -7.25
C MET A 2 -6.52 -5.74 -6.68
N THR A 3 -5.71 -6.36 -7.56
CA THR A 3 -4.61 -7.22 -7.12
C THR A 3 -3.49 -6.37 -6.54
N VAL A 4 -2.56 -7.01 -5.82
CA VAL A 4 -1.39 -6.32 -5.28
C VAL A 4 -0.55 -5.68 -6.39
N SER A 5 -0.44 -6.34 -7.54
CA SER A 5 0.31 -5.81 -8.69
C SER A 5 -0.34 -4.54 -9.26
N GLU A 6 -1.65 -4.53 -9.37
CA GLU A 6 -2.39 -3.36 -9.86
C GLU A 6 -2.29 -2.20 -8.87
N ALA A 7 -2.47 -2.47 -7.58
CA ALA A 7 -2.35 -1.46 -6.54
C ALA A 7 -0.95 -0.86 -6.50
N ALA A 8 0.08 -1.68 -6.62
CA ALA A 8 1.47 -1.24 -6.65
C ALA A 8 1.75 -0.33 -7.85
N ARG A 9 1.28 -0.74 -9.03
CA ARG A 9 1.47 0.02 -10.27
C ARG A 9 0.81 1.40 -10.20
N ILE A 10 -0.44 1.45 -9.74
CA ILE A 10 -1.21 2.69 -9.66
C ILE A 10 -0.59 3.65 -8.64
N SER A 11 -0.08 3.12 -7.54
CA SER A 11 0.48 3.91 -6.45
C SER A 11 1.95 4.26 -6.62
N GLY A 12 2.62 3.69 -7.62
CA GLY A 12 4.03 3.96 -7.87
C GLY A 12 4.97 3.34 -6.84
N VAL A 13 4.55 2.27 -6.16
CA VAL A 13 5.39 1.53 -5.21
C VAL A 13 5.57 0.10 -5.68
N SER A 14 6.51 -0.62 -5.09
CA SER A 14 6.74 -2.02 -5.43
C SER A 14 5.74 -2.92 -4.69
N VAL A 15 5.50 -4.11 -5.25
CA VAL A 15 4.73 -5.16 -4.58
C VAL A 15 5.38 -5.50 -3.23
N ARG A 16 6.71 -5.52 -3.19
CA ARG A 16 7.46 -5.77 -1.96
C ARG A 16 7.14 -4.74 -0.87
N THR A 17 6.99 -3.48 -1.25
CA THR A 17 6.62 -2.42 -0.32
C THR A 17 5.24 -2.68 0.28
N LEU A 18 4.27 -3.09 -0.54
CA LEU A 18 2.92 -3.40 -0.05
C LEU A 18 2.92 -4.62 0.87
N HIS A 19 3.71 -5.64 0.57
CA HIS A 19 3.88 -6.80 1.45
C HIS A 19 4.51 -6.39 2.78
N HIS A 20 5.48 -5.50 2.75
CA HIS A 20 6.11 -4.97 3.95
C HIS A 20 5.10 -4.21 4.82
N TYR A 21 4.28 -3.36 4.22
CA TYR A 21 3.25 -2.60 4.94
C TYR A 21 2.23 -3.54 5.60
N ASP A 22 1.90 -4.64 4.95
CA ASP A 22 1.02 -5.65 5.53
C ASP A 22 1.70 -6.31 6.74
N SER A 23 2.96 -6.70 6.61
CA SER A 23 3.69 -7.40 7.67
C SER A 23 3.88 -6.56 8.92
N ILE A 24 4.02 -5.25 8.79
CA ILE A 24 4.18 -4.35 9.95
C ILE A 24 2.86 -3.78 10.46
N GLY A 25 1.73 -4.18 9.86
CA GLY A 25 0.41 -3.74 10.29
C GLY A 25 0.03 -2.33 9.86
N LEU A 26 0.77 -1.75 8.91
CA LEU A 26 0.50 -0.40 8.44
C LEU A 26 -0.65 -0.35 7.44
N LEU A 27 -0.70 -1.32 6.52
CA LEU A 27 -1.73 -1.42 5.50
C LEU A 27 -2.04 -2.88 5.20
N HIS A 28 -3.25 -3.32 5.55
CA HIS A 28 -3.70 -4.67 5.24
C HIS A 28 -4.52 -4.69 3.96
N PRO A 29 -4.46 -5.79 3.18
CA PRO A 29 -5.40 -5.97 2.07
C PRO A 29 -6.81 -6.13 2.63
N ALA A 30 -7.81 -5.80 1.81
CA ALA A 30 -9.20 -5.98 2.21
C ALA A 30 -9.58 -7.46 2.30
N GLN A 31 -8.92 -8.29 1.49
CA GLN A 31 -9.21 -9.71 1.39
C GLN A 31 -7.99 -10.47 0.92
N ILE A 32 -7.85 -11.71 1.41
CA ILE A 32 -6.87 -12.67 0.89
C ILE A 32 -7.68 -13.85 0.35
N THR A 33 -7.46 -14.18 -0.94
CA THR A 33 -8.17 -15.27 -1.58
C THR A 33 -7.71 -16.63 -1.05
N GLU A 34 -8.46 -17.68 -1.36
CA GLU A 34 -8.08 -19.05 -1.01
C GLU A 34 -6.72 -19.45 -1.58
N ALA A 35 -6.36 -18.89 -2.73
CA ALA A 35 -5.06 -19.13 -3.36
C ALA A 35 -3.94 -18.29 -2.74
N GLY A 36 -4.24 -17.45 -1.77
CA GLY A 36 -3.25 -16.63 -1.10
C GLY A 36 -2.97 -15.28 -1.77
N TYR A 37 -3.79 -14.85 -2.71
CA TYR A 37 -3.64 -13.55 -3.37
C TYR A 37 -4.27 -12.45 -2.53
N ARG A 38 -3.56 -11.33 -2.42
CA ARG A 38 -4.04 -10.13 -1.71
C ARG A 38 -4.85 -9.26 -2.66
N LEU A 39 -6.02 -8.81 -2.18
CA LEU A 39 -6.91 -7.92 -2.92
C LEU A 39 -7.10 -6.62 -2.13
N TYR A 40 -7.01 -5.49 -2.81
CA TYR A 40 -7.12 -4.16 -2.23
C TYR A 40 -8.40 -3.50 -2.72
N ASP A 41 -9.23 -3.04 -1.79
CA ASP A 41 -10.44 -2.30 -2.11
C ASP A 41 -10.16 -0.80 -2.16
N GLU A 42 -11.21 -0.02 -2.41
CA GLU A 42 -11.10 1.43 -2.50
C GLU A 42 -10.60 2.05 -1.19
N ASN A 43 -11.07 1.55 -0.06
CA ASN A 43 -10.65 2.05 1.26
C ASN A 43 -9.15 1.79 1.49
N ALA A 44 -8.67 0.62 1.10
CA ALA A 44 -7.26 0.28 1.20
C ALA A 44 -6.40 1.21 0.33
N LEU A 45 -6.88 1.55 -0.87
CA LEU A 45 -6.18 2.48 -1.76
C LEU A 45 -6.13 3.89 -1.21
N ILE A 46 -7.23 4.36 -0.62
CA ILE A 46 -7.27 5.68 0.03
C ILE A 46 -6.25 5.74 1.17
N ARG A 47 -6.21 4.69 2.00
CA ARG A 47 -5.25 4.60 3.10
C ARG A 47 -3.81 4.56 2.60
N LEU A 48 -3.57 3.83 1.51
CA LEU A 48 -2.25 3.78 0.89
C LEU A 48 -1.81 5.16 0.42
N GLN A 49 -2.70 5.93 -0.21
CA GLN A 49 -2.40 7.28 -0.64
C GLN A 49 -2.05 8.18 0.54
N GLN A 50 -2.75 8.05 1.66
CA GLN A 50 -2.43 8.79 2.88
C GLN A 50 -1.06 8.44 3.42
N ILE A 51 -0.71 7.15 3.42
CA ILE A 51 0.60 6.68 3.87
C ILE A 51 1.71 7.27 3.00
N LEU A 52 1.53 7.24 1.69
CA LEU A 52 2.52 7.75 0.74
C LEU A 52 2.67 9.28 0.86
N MET A 53 1.58 9.99 1.07
CA MET A 53 1.61 11.43 1.29
C MET A 53 2.38 11.77 2.57
N TYR A 54 2.14 11.04 3.64
CA TYR A 54 2.82 11.19 4.92
C TYR A 54 4.33 10.95 4.77
N ARG A 55 4.68 9.90 4.06
CA ARG A 55 6.07 9.52 3.78
C ARG A 55 6.79 10.61 2.99
N GLU A 56 6.12 11.20 2.00
CA GLU A 56 6.66 12.27 1.19
C GLU A 56 6.89 13.55 2.02
N LEU A 57 5.94 13.87 2.89
CA LEU A 57 6.04 15.01 3.79
C LEU A 57 7.21 14.84 4.77
N GLU A 58 7.37 13.66 5.33
CA GLU A 58 8.48 13.35 6.24
C GLU A 58 9.82 13.49 5.54
N PHE A 59 9.90 13.07 4.29
CA PHE A 59 11.09 13.20 3.47
C PHE A 59 11.48 14.68 3.25
N SER A 60 10.47 15.51 2.99
CA SER A 60 10.68 16.95 2.81
C SER A 60 11.18 17.62 4.08
N LEU A 61 10.71 17.20 5.24
CA LEU A 61 11.15 17.73 6.53
C LEU A 61 12.59 17.37 6.86
N LYS A 62 13.08 16.24 6.38
CA LYS A 62 14.47 15.84 6.59
C LYS A 62 15.45 16.62 5.72
N ASP A 63 14.98 17.14 4.61
CA ASP A 63 15.80 17.93 3.68
C ASP A 63 15.97 19.38 4.13
N ILE A 64 15.24 19.79 5.14
CA ILE A 64 15.36 21.11 5.76
C ILE A 64 16.31 21.04 6.95
#